data_8af19c3df8b0e0be538904356c8b1194
#
_entry.id   8af19c3df8b0e0be538904356c8b1194
#
_cell.length_a   1.000
_cell.length_b   1.000
_cell.length_c   1.000
_cell.angle_alpha   90.00
_cell.angle_beta   90.00
_cell.angle_gamma   90.00
#
_symmetry.space_group_name_H-M   'P 1'
#
loop_
_entity.id
_entity.type
_entity.pdbx_description
1 polymer ?
#
loop_
_entity_poly.entity_id
_entity_poly.type
_entity_poly.pdbx_seq_one_letter_code
_entity_poly.pdbx_strand_id
1 'polypeptide(L)'
;MQTREVKMFNIARIDLMKGRTNANLDELKNILLANYDNRLSDVIDDTSFEDSVCPPNEICDQIISEMITDFKAATDEDLVIANYWGHIHEKNMSTTLHNHFDAYVSAVCYVEVPKGSGCIVFRPRLNQYNNSAYASRFDPEKGVYYMFPGYLDHFV
;
A
#
# COMPACT_ATOMS: atom_id res chain seq x y z
N MET A 1 18.85 49.00 6.50
CA MET A 1 18.13 47.81 7.02
C MET A 1 18.83 46.59 6.48
N GLN A 2 19.53 45.81 7.33
CA GLN A 2 20.18 44.57 6.89
C GLN A 2 19.13 43.52 6.66
N THR A 3 18.94 43.05 5.46
CA THR A 3 18.10 41.90 5.12
C THR A 3 18.76 40.64 5.67
N ARG A 4 18.12 39.99 6.63
CA ARG A 4 18.56 38.66 7.12
C ARG A 4 18.29 37.62 6.01
N GLU A 5 19.31 36.89 5.62
CA GLU A 5 19.15 35.73 4.75
C GLU A 5 18.55 34.57 5.54
N VAL A 6 17.41 34.05 5.09
CA VAL A 6 16.77 32.85 5.65
C VAL A 6 16.93 31.72 4.62
N LYS A 7 17.52 30.60 5.05
CA LYS A 7 17.65 29.39 4.23
C LYS A 7 16.73 28.32 4.77
N MET A 8 15.96 27.73 3.87
CA MET A 8 15.16 26.53 4.17
C MET A 8 15.89 25.31 3.66
N PHE A 9 15.95 24.27 4.52
CA PHE A 9 16.54 22.98 4.19
C PHE A 9 15.45 21.91 4.22
N ASN A 10 15.41 21.09 3.19
CA ASN A 10 14.62 19.87 3.23
C ASN A 10 15.50 18.76 3.81
N ILE A 11 15.16 18.29 5.01
CA ILE A 11 15.94 17.29 5.76
C ILE A 11 15.27 15.92 5.82
N ALA A 12 14.12 15.77 5.16
CA ALA A 12 13.37 14.53 5.18
C ALA A 12 13.28 13.91 3.79
N ARG A 13 13.57 12.60 3.73
CA ARG A 13 13.36 11.76 2.56
C ARG A 13 12.53 10.56 2.97
N ILE A 14 11.49 10.25 2.19
CA ILE A 14 10.71 9.03 2.32
C ILE A 14 10.93 8.22 1.04
N ASP A 15 11.45 7.02 1.20
CA ASP A 15 11.65 6.09 0.10
C ASP A 15 10.43 5.17 -0.03
N LEU A 16 9.97 5.01 -1.27
CA LEU A 16 8.95 4.08 -1.67
C LEU A 16 9.57 3.09 -2.66
N MET A 17 9.41 1.80 -2.39
CA MET A 17 9.88 0.76 -3.29
C MET A 17 8.73 0.25 -4.16
N LYS A 18 8.99 0.12 -5.47
CA LYS A 18 8.07 -0.48 -6.44
C LYS A 18 8.68 -1.75 -6.98
N GLY A 19 7.94 -2.84 -6.95
CA GLY A 19 8.32 -4.11 -7.55
C GLY A 19 7.18 -4.75 -8.33
N ARG A 20 7.43 -5.94 -8.86
CA ARG A 20 6.43 -6.73 -9.59
C ARG A 20 6.55 -8.19 -9.20
N THR A 21 5.42 -8.82 -8.89
CA THR A 21 5.36 -10.25 -8.61
C THR A 21 5.25 -11.09 -9.88
N ASN A 22 5.79 -12.32 -9.82
CA ASN A 22 5.62 -13.35 -10.83
C ASN A 22 4.56 -14.40 -10.44
N ALA A 23 3.84 -14.19 -9.34
CA ALA A 23 2.83 -15.11 -8.85
C ALA A 23 1.62 -15.23 -9.79
N ASN A 24 0.87 -16.33 -9.67
CA ASN A 24 -0.33 -16.58 -10.45
C ASN A 24 -1.53 -15.75 -9.96
N LEU A 25 -1.60 -14.51 -10.41
CA LEU A 25 -2.62 -13.56 -9.97
C LEU A 25 -4.04 -13.90 -10.44
N ASP A 26 -4.20 -14.64 -11.54
CA ASP A 26 -5.53 -15.06 -11.99
C ASP A 26 -6.12 -16.12 -11.04
N GLU A 27 -5.30 -17.01 -10.53
CA GLU A 27 -5.69 -17.97 -9.50
C GLU A 27 -5.98 -17.25 -8.16
N LEU A 28 -5.11 -16.33 -7.74
CA LEU A 28 -5.35 -15.52 -6.54
C LEU A 28 -6.65 -14.73 -6.63
N LYS A 29 -6.93 -14.11 -7.77
CA LYS A 29 -8.22 -13.45 -8.03
C LYS A 29 -9.41 -14.38 -7.82
N ASN A 30 -9.32 -15.62 -8.32
CA ASN A 30 -10.40 -16.59 -8.14
C ASN A 30 -10.59 -16.98 -6.67
N ILE A 31 -9.50 -17.12 -5.91
CA ILE A 31 -9.55 -17.37 -4.47
C ILE A 31 -10.24 -16.21 -3.74
N LEU A 32 -9.86 -14.96 -4.05
CA LEU A 32 -10.46 -13.78 -3.44
C LEU A 32 -11.95 -13.68 -3.75
N LEU A 33 -12.35 -13.87 -5.01
CA LEU A 33 -13.75 -13.83 -5.43
C LEU A 33 -14.59 -14.94 -4.79
N ALA A 34 -14.03 -16.14 -4.63
CA ALA A 34 -14.74 -17.25 -3.98
C ALA A 34 -15.01 -17.02 -2.48
N ASN A 35 -14.19 -16.18 -1.83
CA ASN A 35 -14.33 -15.81 -0.43
C ASN A 35 -15.03 -14.46 -0.22
N TYR A 36 -15.31 -13.74 -1.29
CA TYR A 36 -15.99 -12.46 -1.23
C TYR A 36 -17.43 -12.63 -0.74
N ASP A 37 -17.78 -11.88 0.32
CA ASP A 37 -19.14 -11.82 0.84
C ASP A 37 -19.77 -10.48 0.45
N ASN A 38 -20.88 -10.52 -0.29
CA ASN A 38 -21.60 -9.30 -0.71
C ASN A 38 -22.06 -8.43 0.49
N ARG A 39 -22.10 -8.98 1.71
CA ARG A 39 -22.35 -8.19 2.93
C ARG A 39 -21.26 -7.15 3.20
N LEU A 40 -20.07 -7.37 2.67
CA LEU A 40 -18.95 -6.40 2.75
C LEU A 40 -19.10 -5.24 1.78
N SER A 41 -20.01 -5.31 0.81
CA SER A 41 -20.27 -4.23 -0.16
C SER A 41 -20.80 -2.95 0.48
N ASP A 42 -21.31 -3.02 1.71
CA ASP A 42 -21.76 -1.87 2.49
C ASP A 42 -20.63 -1.21 3.31
N VAL A 43 -19.44 -1.81 3.32
CA VAL A 43 -18.28 -1.26 4.03
C VAL A 43 -17.64 -0.17 3.18
N ILE A 44 -17.75 1.06 3.66
CA ILE A 44 -17.17 2.25 3.00
C ILE A 44 -15.65 2.34 3.27
N ASP A 45 -15.20 1.77 4.36
CA ASP A 45 -13.80 1.80 4.81
C ASP A 45 -13.25 0.39 5.00
N ASP A 46 -12.39 -0.03 4.09
CA ASP A 46 -11.84 -1.38 4.01
C ASP A 46 -10.35 -1.37 4.46
N THR A 47 -10.14 -1.08 5.72
CA THR A 47 -8.80 -1.04 6.34
C THR A 47 -8.57 -2.17 7.33
N SER A 48 -9.60 -2.98 7.61
CA SER A 48 -9.57 -4.00 8.65
C SER A 48 -9.07 -5.35 8.13
N PHE A 49 -8.17 -5.97 8.88
CA PHE A 49 -7.78 -7.36 8.68
C PHE A 49 -8.97 -8.33 8.86
N GLU A 50 -9.93 -7.98 9.72
CA GLU A 50 -11.10 -8.81 10.03
C GLU A 50 -12.04 -8.94 8.82
N ASP A 51 -12.03 -7.96 7.91
CA ASP A 51 -12.83 -7.95 6.68
C ASP A 51 -12.11 -8.62 5.48
N SER A 52 -10.99 -9.27 5.71
CA SER A 52 -10.19 -9.90 4.67
C SER A 52 -10.96 -11.00 3.93
N VAL A 53 -10.91 -10.96 2.60
CA VAL A 53 -11.39 -12.04 1.73
C VAL A 53 -10.26 -12.97 1.25
N CYS A 54 -9.06 -12.80 1.79
CA CYS A 54 -7.88 -13.58 1.41
C CYS A 54 -7.56 -14.63 2.49
N PRO A 55 -7.94 -15.89 2.31
CA PRO A 55 -7.47 -16.96 3.20
C PRO A 55 -5.97 -17.22 2.97
N PRO A 56 -5.29 -17.84 3.95
CA PRO A 56 -3.91 -18.31 3.76
C PRO A 56 -3.79 -19.18 2.50
N ASN A 57 -2.82 -18.87 1.63
CA ASN A 57 -2.58 -19.60 0.40
C ASN A 57 -1.14 -19.42 -0.10
N GLU A 58 -0.65 -20.38 -0.87
CA GLU A 58 0.73 -20.41 -1.38
C GLU A 58 1.06 -19.24 -2.32
N ILE A 59 0.06 -18.68 -3.00
CA ILE A 59 0.29 -17.54 -3.92
C ILE A 59 0.63 -16.28 -3.13
N CYS A 60 -0.08 -16.04 -2.02
CA CYS A 60 0.26 -14.95 -1.12
C CYS A 60 1.63 -15.16 -0.47
N ASP A 61 1.96 -16.38 -0.08
CA ASP A 61 3.28 -16.72 0.48
C ASP A 61 4.40 -16.43 -0.54
N GLN A 62 4.16 -16.75 -1.82
CA GLN A 62 5.09 -16.39 -2.90
C GLN A 62 5.26 -14.88 -3.02
N ILE A 63 4.17 -14.11 -3.10
CA ILE A 63 4.21 -12.65 -3.22
C ILE A 63 4.98 -12.03 -2.06
N ILE A 64 4.70 -12.47 -0.84
CA ILE A 64 5.38 -12.00 0.37
C ILE A 64 6.88 -12.32 0.32
N SER A 65 7.24 -13.53 -0.09
CA SER A 65 8.64 -13.94 -0.22
C SER A 65 9.40 -13.10 -1.25
N GLU A 66 8.75 -12.79 -2.39
CA GLU A 66 9.32 -11.91 -3.42
C GLU A 66 9.54 -10.49 -2.86
N MET A 67 8.55 -9.92 -2.15
CA MET A 67 8.66 -8.61 -1.52
C MET A 67 9.80 -8.54 -0.49
N ILE A 68 9.90 -9.54 0.39
CA ILE A 68 10.98 -9.63 1.40
C ILE A 68 12.34 -9.73 0.72
N THR A 69 12.46 -10.54 -0.32
CA THR A 69 13.69 -10.72 -1.08
C THR A 69 14.14 -9.41 -1.74
N ASP A 70 13.21 -8.72 -2.39
CA ASP A 70 13.50 -7.45 -3.06
C ASP A 70 13.85 -6.34 -2.05
N PHE A 71 13.17 -6.33 -0.91
CA PHE A 71 13.49 -5.38 0.17
C PHE A 71 14.90 -5.63 0.71
N LYS A 72 15.25 -6.88 0.99
CA LYS A 72 16.61 -7.26 1.43
C LYS A 72 17.68 -6.86 0.41
N ALA A 73 17.41 -7.08 -0.88
CA ALA A 73 18.33 -6.70 -1.95
C ALA A 73 18.53 -5.17 -2.04
N ALA A 74 17.49 -4.40 -1.77
CA ALA A 74 17.51 -2.93 -1.85
C ALA A 74 18.11 -2.24 -0.61
N THR A 75 17.94 -2.82 0.59
CA THR A 75 18.25 -2.16 1.86
C THR A 75 19.30 -2.86 2.70
N ASP A 76 19.60 -4.13 2.41
CA ASP A 76 20.38 -5.07 3.23
C ASP A 76 19.74 -5.40 4.60
N GLU A 77 18.45 -5.07 4.78
CA GLU A 77 17.70 -5.35 6.01
C GLU A 77 16.77 -6.55 5.83
N ASP A 78 16.56 -7.31 6.91
CA ASP A 78 15.65 -8.45 6.93
C ASP A 78 14.26 -8.03 7.42
N LEU A 79 13.22 -8.57 6.77
CA LEU A 79 11.84 -8.40 7.19
C LEU A 79 11.24 -9.73 7.64
N VAL A 80 10.32 -9.64 8.59
CA VAL A 80 9.48 -10.74 9.02
C VAL A 80 8.03 -10.33 8.81
N ILE A 81 7.25 -11.20 8.18
CA ILE A 81 5.81 -10.97 8.00
C ILE A 81 5.10 -10.99 9.36
N ALA A 82 4.32 -9.94 9.64
CA ALA A 82 3.46 -9.89 10.80
C ALA A 82 2.07 -10.43 10.46
N ASN A 83 1.46 -9.88 9.42
CA ASN A 83 0.15 -10.31 8.91
C ASN A 83 -0.04 -9.84 7.46
N TYR A 84 -1.07 -10.37 6.81
CA TYR A 84 -1.55 -9.87 5.53
C TYR A 84 -3.06 -10.09 5.40
N TRP A 85 -3.67 -9.35 4.51
CA TRP A 85 -5.08 -9.45 4.19
C TRP A 85 -5.34 -9.09 2.73
N GLY A 86 -6.52 -9.40 2.24
CA GLY A 86 -6.93 -9.04 0.89
C GLY A 86 -8.32 -8.45 0.88
N HIS A 87 -8.50 -7.45 0.04
CA HIS A 87 -9.77 -6.76 -0.13
C HIS A 87 -10.17 -6.67 -1.60
N ILE A 88 -11.47 -6.53 -1.83
CA ILE A 88 -12.07 -6.25 -3.12
C ILE A 88 -12.80 -4.92 -3.01
N HIS A 89 -12.32 -3.92 -3.74
CA HIS A 89 -13.02 -2.65 -3.88
C HIS A 89 -14.00 -2.72 -5.05
N GLU A 90 -15.27 -2.52 -4.78
CA GLU A 90 -16.28 -2.28 -5.79
C GLU A 90 -16.26 -0.82 -6.27
N LYS A 91 -17.07 -0.53 -7.28
CA LYS A 91 -17.23 0.84 -7.78
C LYS A 91 -17.72 1.76 -6.65
N ASN A 92 -17.03 2.89 -6.48
CA ASN A 92 -17.25 3.91 -5.45
C ASN A 92 -16.84 3.52 -4.02
N MET A 93 -16.20 2.37 -3.81
CA MET A 93 -15.53 2.10 -2.54
C MET A 93 -14.19 2.85 -2.47
N SER A 94 -13.82 3.16 -1.26
CA SER A 94 -12.55 3.84 -0.96
C SER A 94 -12.00 3.34 0.36
N THR A 95 -10.69 3.40 0.51
CA THR A 95 -10.02 3.21 1.79
C THR A 95 -9.70 4.58 2.38
N THR A 96 -10.14 4.84 3.59
CA THR A 96 -9.92 6.13 4.27
C THR A 96 -8.45 6.35 4.62
N LEU A 97 -8.09 7.59 4.93
CA LEU A 97 -6.72 7.95 5.33
C LEU A 97 -6.33 7.22 6.62
N HIS A 98 -5.31 6.40 6.54
CA HIS A 98 -4.78 5.61 7.66
C HIS A 98 -3.29 5.34 7.50
N ASN A 99 -2.70 4.64 8.48
CA ASN A 99 -1.35 4.09 8.46
C ASN A 99 -1.29 2.80 9.27
N HIS A 100 -0.13 2.15 9.26
CA HIS A 100 0.15 0.93 10.03
C HIS A 100 1.30 1.20 10.99
N PHE A 101 1.04 1.99 12.01
CA PHE A 101 2.04 2.59 12.89
C PHE A 101 2.91 1.57 13.66
N ASP A 102 2.41 0.36 13.85
CA ASP A 102 3.07 -0.77 14.50
C ASP A 102 3.92 -1.63 13.53
N ALA A 103 3.80 -1.38 12.24
CA ALA A 103 4.62 -2.06 11.22
C ALA A 103 5.83 -1.21 10.82
N TYR A 104 7.00 -1.84 10.64
CA TYR A 104 8.18 -1.20 10.09
C TYR A 104 7.99 -0.87 8.61
N VAL A 105 7.48 -1.83 7.85
CA VAL A 105 7.14 -1.71 6.43
C VAL A 105 5.72 -2.19 6.20
N SER A 106 4.98 -1.46 5.38
CA SER A 106 3.71 -1.89 4.81
C SER A 106 3.84 -2.07 3.31
N ALA A 107 2.98 -2.91 2.75
CA ALA A 107 2.97 -3.16 1.31
C ALA A 107 1.55 -3.30 0.78
N VAL A 108 1.36 -2.95 -0.49
CA VAL A 108 0.15 -3.25 -1.26
C VAL A 108 0.53 -3.92 -2.56
N CYS A 109 -0.15 -5.01 -2.92
CA CYS A 109 -0.02 -5.68 -4.20
C CYS A 109 -1.36 -5.66 -4.94
N TYR A 110 -1.34 -5.30 -6.21
CA TYR A 110 -2.54 -5.22 -7.03
C TYR A 110 -2.76 -6.52 -7.81
N VAL A 111 -3.79 -7.27 -7.43
CA VAL A 111 -4.15 -8.56 -8.03
C VAL A 111 -4.93 -8.37 -9.32
N GLU A 112 -5.89 -7.44 -9.33
CA GLU A 112 -6.67 -7.09 -10.51
C GLU A 112 -6.93 -5.58 -10.52
N VAL A 113 -6.82 -4.96 -11.69
CA VAL A 113 -6.96 -3.51 -11.87
C VAL A 113 -7.84 -3.22 -13.08
N PRO A 114 -9.18 -3.17 -12.92
CA PRO A 114 -10.08 -2.75 -13.96
C PRO A 114 -9.83 -1.31 -14.41
N LYS A 115 -10.28 -0.97 -15.61
CA LYS A 115 -10.18 0.41 -16.11
C LYS A 115 -10.96 1.37 -15.21
N GLY A 116 -10.28 2.42 -14.76
CA GLY A 116 -10.85 3.44 -13.87
C GLY A 116 -10.70 3.13 -12.39
N SER A 117 -9.85 2.14 -12.02
CA SER A 117 -9.46 1.92 -10.63
C SER A 117 -8.81 3.16 -10.03
N GLY A 118 -9.04 3.38 -8.73
CA GLY A 118 -8.44 4.45 -7.96
C GLY A 118 -6.93 4.28 -7.79
N CYS A 119 -6.23 5.36 -7.53
CA CYS A 119 -4.81 5.36 -7.21
C CYS A 119 -4.59 5.35 -5.69
N ILE A 120 -3.45 4.83 -5.25
CA ILE A 120 -3.01 5.03 -3.87
C ILE A 120 -2.36 6.40 -3.74
N VAL A 121 -2.72 7.11 -2.67
CA VAL A 121 -2.22 8.46 -2.38
C VAL A 121 -1.49 8.45 -1.04
N PHE A 122 -0.23 8.83 -1.05
CA PHE A 122 0.58 8.98 0.16
C PHE A 122 0.62 10.42 0.61
N ARG A 123 0.43 10.65 1.91
CA ARG A 123 0.47 11.97 2.57
C ARG A 123 1.51 12.00 3.68
N PRO A 124 2.76 12.38 3.39
CA PRO A 124 3.76 12.56 4.43
C PRO A 124 3.32 13.65 5.43
N ARG A 125 3.37 13.34 6.73
CA ARG A 125 3.04 14.30 7.81
C ARG A 125 4.09 15.40 8.00
N LEU A 126 5.20 15.32 7.29
CA LEU A 126 6.37 16.19 7.50
C LEU A 126 6.18 17.63 7.01
N ASN A 127 5.06 17.93 6.36
CA ASN A 127 4.82 19.28 5.87
C ASN A 127 3.85 20.04 6.74
N GLN A 128 4.38 20.86 7.61
CA GLN A 128 3.59 21.71 8.49
C GLN A 128 3.01 22.97 7.79
N TYR A 129 3.55 23.34 6.61
CA TYR A 129 3.25 24.63 5.97
C TYR A 129 2.39 24.51 4.71
N ASN A 130 2.34 23.34 4.05
CA ASN A 130 1.52 23.14 2.87
C ASN A 130 1.13 21.68 2.67
N ASN A 131 -0.04 21.30 3.14
CA ASN A 131 -0.56 19.94 3.07
C ASN A 131 -0.85 19.45 1.65
N SER A 132 -1.03 20.33 0.68
CA SER A 132 -1.38 19.94 -0.69
C SER A 132 -0.18 19.64 -1.58
N ALA A 133 1.00 20.16 -1.26
CA ALA A 133 2.18 20.09 -2.12
C ALA A 133 2.90 18.74 -2.08
N TYR A 134 2.53 17.80 -1.19
CA TYR A 134 3.30 16.60 -0.92
C TYR A 134 2.50 15.30 -0.96
N ALA A 135 1.27 15.35 -1.43
CA ALA A 135 0.53 14.13 -1.75
C ALA A 135 1.09 13.52 -3.04
N SER A 136 1.62 12.32 -2.94
CA SER A 136 2.12 11.57 -4.10
C SER A 136 1.12 10.50 -4.49
N ARG A 137 0.77 10.45 -5.78
CA ARG A 137 -0.19 9.50 -6.34
C ARG A 137 0.54 8.46 -7.15
N PHE A 138 0.14 7.21 -6.98
CA PHE A 138 0.64 6.07 -7.75
C PHE A 138 -0.52 5.29 -8.30
N ASP A 139 -0.53 5.13 -9.62
CA ASP A 139 -1.56 4.36 -10.30
C ASP A 139 -1.38 2.87 -10.03
N PRO A 140 -2.48 2.13 -9.81
CA PRO A 140 -2.43 0.69 -9.68
C PRO A 140 -2.10 0.04 -11.03
N GLU A 141 -1.37 -1.05 -10.98
CA GLU A 141 -1.07 -1.89 -12.13
C GLU A 141 -1.04 -3.34 -11.68
N LYS A 142 -1.74 -4.23 -12.41
CA LYS A 142 -1.80 -5.66 -12.09
C LYS A 142 -0.40 -6.25 -11.91
N GLY A 143 -0.17 -6.89 -10.78
CA GLY A 143 1.11 -7.52 -10.41
C GLY A 143 2.15 -6.56 -9.84
N VAL A 144 1.89 -5.27 -9.85
CA VAL A 144 2.77 -4.30 -9.19
C VAL A 144 2.48 -4.28 -7.70
N TYR A 145 3.53 -4.15 -6.92
CA TYR A 145 3.43 -3.85 -5.50
C TYR A 145 4.25 -2.60 -5.13
N TYR A 146 3.79 -1.92 -4.11
CA TYR A 146 4.50 -0.82 -3.46
C TYR A 146 4.79 -1.21 -2.02
N MET A 147 6.03 -0.95 -1.56
CA MET A 147 6.43 -1.09 -0.17
C MET A 147 6.82 0.29 0.37
N PHE A 148 6.37 0.61 1.55
CA PHE A 148 6.53 1.93 2.15
C PHE A 148 6.62 1.84 3.68
N PRO A 149 7.16 2.86 4.37
CA PRO A 149 7.19 2.88 5.83
C PRO A 149 5.79 2.74 6.43
N GLY A 150 5.63 1.90 7.43
CA GLY A 150 4.34 1.65 8.07
C GLY A 150 3.66 2.91 8.62
N TYR A 151 4.43 3.90 9.06
CA TYR A 151 3.92 5.17 9.58
C TYR A 151 3.37 6.13 8.51
N LEU A 152 3.58 5.84 7.22
CA LEU A 152 3.20 6.73 6.13
C LEU A 152 1.68 6.72 5.91
N ASP A 153 1.04 7.86 6.11
CA ASP A 153 -0.39 8.01 5.86
C ASP A 153 -0.71 7.82 4.38
N HIS A 154 -1.73 7.02 4.10
CA HIS A 154 -2.18 6.72 2.75
C HIS A 154 -3.68 6.44 2.67
N PHE A 155 -4.24 6.51 1.46
CA PHE A 155 -5.65 6.23 1.15
C PHE A 155 -5.82 5.86 -0.33
N VAL A 156 -6.98 5.31 -0.69
CA VAL A 156 -7.38 4.99 -2.07
C VAL A 156 -8.72 5.61 -2.40
#